data_2a7df4999507307885a6d38a6b63a416
#
_entry.id   2a7df4999507307885a6d38a6b63a416
#
_cell.length_a   1.000
_cell.length_b   1.000
_cell.length_c   1.000
_cell.angle_alpha   90.00
_cell.angle_beta   90.00
_cell.angle_gamma   90.00
#
_symmetry.space_group_name_H-M   'P 1'
#
loop_
_entity.id
_entity.type
_entity.pdbx_description
1 polymer ?
#
loop_
_entity_poly.entity_id
_entity_poly.type
_entity_poly.pdbx_seq_one_letter_code
_entity_poly.pdbx_strand_id
1 'polypeptide(L)'
;MARLLLGVVLLLTLAAAGTYWAGEQTEVAVLRTSDALGRGHETKMWVVDHQGVPWVRVANPERGWYRRLLERPQVELVRAGKTQPCLAEPHDEPEIAAELDAVFREKYGLVDWWYGLLLRRASVPVKLEPVYD
;
A
#
# COMPACT_ATOMS: atom_id res chain seq x y z
N MET A 1 -36.31 -19.15 -22.34
CA MET A 1 -35.03 -18.72 -22.86
C MET A 1 -34.71 -17.24 -22.56
N ALA A 2 -35.62 -16.31 -22.84
CA ALA A 2 -35.40 -14.89 -22.60
C ALA A 2 -35.08 -14.57 -21.11
N ARG A 3 -35.74 -15.24 -20.17
CA ARG A 3 -35.53 -15.04 -18.73
C ARG A 3 -34.16 -15.56 -18.25
N LEU A 4 -33.66 -16.64 -18.85
CA LEU A 4 -32.32 -17.18 -18.56
C LEU A 4 -31.24 -16.27 -19.09
N LEU A 5 -31.40 -15.74 -20.31
CA LEU A 5 -30.45 -14.78 -20.88
C LEU A 5 -30.39 -13.49 -20.08
N LEU A 6 -31.53 -12.99 -19.61
CA LEU A 6 -31.59 -11.79 -18.76
C LEU A 6 -30.84 -12.01 -17.42
N GLY A 7 -31.03 -13.19 -16.82
CA GLY A 7 -30.33 -13.54 -15.58
C GLY A 7 -28.82 -13.63 -15.74
N VAL A 8 -28.35 -14.21 -16.84
CA VAL A 8 -26.89 -14.29 -17.13
C VAL A 8 -26.31 -12.92 -17.38
N VAL A 9 -26.99 -12.08 -18.17
CA VAL A 9 -26.54 -10.71 -18.43
C VAL A 9 -26.45 -9.91 -17.11
N LEU A 10 -27.48 -10.04 -16.25
CA LEU A 10 -27.46 -9.34 -14.95
C LEU A 10 -26.33 -9.80 -14.06
N LEU A 11 -26.06 -11.11 -14.00
CA LEU A 11 -24.94 -11.66 -13.24
C LEU A 11 -23.59 -11.15 -13.74
N LEU A 12 -23.39 -11.13 -15.06
CA LEU A 12 -22.16 -10.62 -15.66
C LEU A 12 -21.96 -9.13 -15.39
N THR A 13 -23.03 -8.34 -15.43
CA THR A 13 -22.99 -6.90 -15.15
C THR A 13 -22.64 -6.65 -13.69
N LEU A 14 -23.23 -7.40 -12.75
CA LEU A 14 -22.93 -7.29 -11.33
C LEU A 14 -21.48 -7.70 -11.01
N ALA A 15 -20.99 -8.75 -11.64
CA ALA A 15 -19.61 -9.19 -11.49
C ALA A 15 -18.62 -8.15 -12.02
N ALA A 16 -18.90 -7.56 -13.19
CA ALA A 16 -18.08 -6.51 -13.77
C ALA A 16 -18.09 -5.24 -12.90
N ALA A 17 -19.25 -4.82 -12.40
CA ALA A 17 -19.37 -3.67 -11.52
C ALA A 17 -18.64 -3.90 -10.18
N GLY A 18 -18.75 -5.08 -9.59
CA GLY A 18 -18.04 -5.45 -8.38
C GLY A 18 -16.53 -5.46 -8.56
N THR A 19 -16.05 -5.98 -9.69
CA THR A 19 -14.61 -5.99 -10.02
C THR A 19 -14.07 -4.58 -10.22
N TYR A 20 -14.81 -3.75 -10.93
CA TYR A 20 -14.45 -2.34 -11.15
C TYR A 20 -14.39 -1.57 -9.82
N TRP A 21 -15.39 -1.75 -8.96
CA TRP A 21 -15.46 -1.07 -7.66
C TRP A 21 -14.33 -1.50 -6.74
N ALA A 22 -14.01 -2.80 -6.68
CA ALA A 22 -12.87 -3.32 -5.92
C ALA A 22 -11.53 -2.76 -6.43
N GLY A 23 -11.39 -2.59 -7.75
CA GLY A 23 -10.21 -1.98 -8.35
C GLY A 23 -10.01 -0.51 -7.96
N GLU A 24 -11.10 0.26 -7.87
CA GLU A 24 -11.03 1.66 -7.45
C GLU A 24 -10.65 1.84 -5.98
N GLN A 25 -10.96 0.88 -5.12
CA GLN A 25 -10.58 0.92 -3.71
C GLN A 25 -9.12 0.54 -3.46
N THR A 26 -8.43 0.03 -4.47
CA THR A 26 -7.05 -0.42 -4.33
C THR A 26 -6.10 0.70 -4.76
N GLU A 27 -5.90 1.66 -3.89
CA GLU A 27 -4.94 2.73 -4.15
C GLU A 27 -3.52 2.18 -4.17
N VAL A 28 -2.80 2.46 -5.25
CA VAL A 28 -1.39 2.10 -5.39
C VAL A 28 -0.59 3.40 -5.53
N ALA A 29 0.33 3.60 -4.60
CA ALA A 29 1.26 4.73 -4.63
C ALA A 29 2.62 4.26 -5.15
N VAL A 30 3.49 5.21 -5.48
CA VAL A 30 4.88 4.93 -5.87
C VAL A 30 5.79 5.54 -4.81
N LEU A 31 6.66 4.72 -4.24
CA LEU A 31 7.71 5.19 -3.35
C LEU A 31 9.02 5.28 -4.12
N ARG A 32 9.63 6.45 -4.14
CA ARG A 32 10.93 6.68 -4.73
C ARG A 32 12.00 6.70 -3.65
N THR A 33 12.96 5.80 -3.79
CA THR A 33 14.10 5.68 -2.87
C THR A 33 15.39 5.90 -3.64
N SER A 34 16.46 6.26 -2.95
CA SER A 34 17.76 6.52 -3.57
C SER A 34 18.80 5.49 -3.12
N ASP A 35 19.68 5.08 -4.03
CA ASP A 35 20.78 4.19 -3.71
C ASP A 35 22.06 4.97 -3.37
N ALA A 36 23.15 4.25 -3.08
CA ALA A 36 24.44 4.83 -2.68
C ALA A 36 25.05 5.72 -3.76
N LEU A 37 24.66 5.54 -5.02
CA LEU A 37 25.16 6.33 -6.16
C LEU A 37 24.23 7.48 -6.50
N GLY A 38 23.18 7.73 -5.70
CA GLY A 38 22.21 8.78 -5.94
C GLY A 38 21.17 8.44 -7.01
N ARG A 39 21.11 7.18 -7.47
CA ARG A 39 20.12 6.75 -8.46
C ARG A 39 18.77 6.49 -7.79
N GLY A 40 17.71 6.97 -8.44
CA GLY A 40 16.35 6.77 -7.98
C GLY A 40 15.79 5.39 -8.36
N HIS A 41 15.02 4.81 -7.46
CA HIS A 41 14.31 3.55 -7.67
C HIS A 41 12.85 3.75 -7.30
N GLU A 42 11.94 3.26 -8.16
CA GLU A 42 10.50 3.37 -7.95
C GLU A 42 9.92 2.01 -7.58
N THR A 43 9.07 1.99 -6.55
CA THR A 43 8.37 0.79 -6.12
C THR A 43 6.90 1.10 -5.92
N LYS A 44 6.02 0.34 -6.56
CA LYS A 44 4.57 0.43 -6.35
C LYS A 44 4.21 -0.27 -5.05
N MET A 45 3.35 0.36 -4.25
CA MET A 45 2.95 -0.20 -2.96
C MET A 45 1.63 0.36 -2.48
N TRP A 46 1.06 -0.32 -1.49
CA TRP A 46 -0.12 0.17 -0.80
C TRP A 46 0.27 1.22 0.22
N VAL A 47 -0.60 2.20 0.39
CA VAL A 47 -0.42 3.30 1.33
C VAL A 47 -1.72 3.52 2.11
N VAL A 48 -1.58 3.82 3.40
CA VAL A 48 -2.70 4.25 4.23
C VAL A 48 -2.38 5.57 4.89
N ASP A 49 -3.42 6.33 5.22
CA ASP A 49 -3.28 7.52 6.07
C ASP A 49 -3.69 7.14 7.50
N HIS A 50 -2.85 7.47 8.45
CA HIS A 50 -3.10 7.22 9.85
C HIS A 50 -2.65 8.44 10.65
N GLN A 51 -3.57 9.05 11.39
CA GLN A 51 -3.32 10.29 12.13
C GLN A 51 -2.78 11.42 11.24
N GLY A 52 -3.31 11.51 10.00
CA GLY A 52 -2.95 12.55 9.05
C GLY A 52 -1.61 12.35 8.33
N VAL A 53 -0.97 11.21 8.50
CA VAL A 53 0.34 10.90 7.92
C VAL A 53 0.26 9.64 7.08
N PRO A 54 0.87 9.59 5.88
CA PRO A 54 0.91 8.37 5.10
C PRO A 54 1.86 7.34 5.69
N TRP A 55 1.45 6.08 5.63
CA TRP A 55 2.22 4.93 6.08
C TRP A 55 2.23 3.87 4.98
N VAL A 56 3.36 3.22 4.83
CA VAL A 56 3.52 2.02 4.02
C VAL A 56 3.99 0.89 4.92
N ARG A 57 4.03 -0.34 4.41
CA ARG A 57 4.59 -1.45 5.19
C ARG A 57 5.38 -2.39 4.30
N VAL A 58 6.38 -3.02 4.88
CA VAL A 58 7.19 -4.04 4.22
C VAL A 58 6.85 -5.41 4.83
N ALA A 59 6.48 -6.36 3.98
CA ALA A 59 6.25 -7.75 4.41
C ALA A 59 7.56 -8.54 4.50
N ASN A 60 8.55 -8.17 3.69
CA ASN A 60 9.87 -8.78 3.68
C ASN A 60 10.94 -7.68 3.88
N PRO A 61 11.60 -7.64 5.06
CA PRO A 61 12.62 -6.63 5.34
C PRO A 61 13.86 -6.69 4.42
N GLU A 62 14.01 -7.74 3.64
CA GLU A 62 15.11 -7.86 2.67
C GLU A 62 14.81 -7.17 1.34
N ARG A 63 13.62 -6.61 1.14
CA ARG A 63 13.26 -5.87 -0.06
C ARG A 63 14.20 -4.70 -0.28
N GLY A 64 14.60 -4.49 -1.52
CA GLY A 64 15.56 -3.47 -1.89
C GLY A 64 15.14 -2.05 -1.50
N TRP A 65 13.85 -1.70 -1.68
CA TRP A 65 13.36 -0.38 -1.30
C TRP A 65 13.44 -0.12 0.20
N TYR A 66 13.20 -1.14 1.02
CA TYR A 66 13.30 -1.03 2.47
C TYR A 66 14.75 -0.83 2.91
N ARG A 67 15.65 -1.59 2.33
CA ARG A 67 17.09 -1.46 2.63
C ARG A 67 17.61 -0.07 2.23
N ARG A 68 17.16 0.44 1.08
CA ARG A 68 17.57 1.78 0.63
C ARG A 68 17.08 2.88 1.57
N LEU A 69 15.83 2.82 2.05
CA LEU A 69 15.33 3.84 2.97
C LEU A 69 15.96 3.76 4.37
N LEU A 70 16.42 2.59 4.79
CA LEU A 70 17.17 2.48 6.06
C LEU A 70 18.50 3.24 5.99
N GLU A 71 19.16 3.20 4.84
CA GLU A 71 20.41 3.93 4.63
C GLU A 71 20.19 5.41 4.29
N ARG A 72 19.13 5.68 3.53
CA ARG A 72 18.77 7.03 3.07
C ARG A 72 17.27 7.24 3.28
N PRO A 73 16.89 7.78 4.46
CA PRO A 73 15.48 7.93 4.81
C PRO A 73 14.74 9.03 4.06
N GLN A 74 15.45 9.86 3.31
CA GLN A 74 14.82 10.86 2.45
C GLN A 74 14.24 10.15 1.23
N VAL A 75 12.91 10.15 1.11
CA VAL A 75 12.17 9.47 0.06
C VAL A 75 11.13 10.41 -0.54
N GLU A 76 10.54 10.01 -1.66
CA GLU A 76 9.43 10.72 -2.25
C GLU A 76 8.24 9.78 -2.41
N LEU A 77 7.07 10.24 -1.99
CA LEU A 77 5.82 9.51 -2.17
C LEU A 77 5.04 10.15 -3.31
N VAL A 78 4.73 9.36 -4.33
CA VAL A 78 3.91 9.80 -5.47
C VAL A 78 2.52 9.19 -5.32
N ARG A 79 1.53 10.05 -5.17
CA ARG A 79 0.14 9.69 -4.95
C ARG A 79 -0.76 10.57 -5.78
N ALA A 80 -1.67 9.98 -6.56
CA ALA A 80 -2.62 10.72 -7.38
C ALA A 80 -1.95 11.84 -8.22
N GLY A 81 -0.76 11.54 -8.80
CA GLY A 81 0.00 12.47 -9.62
C GLY A 81 0.76 13.56 -8.86
N LYS A 82 0.73 13.53 -7.52
CA LYS A 82 1.45 14.48 -6.67
C LYS A 82 2.66 13.82 -6.02
N THR A 83 3.80 14.50 -6.04
CA THR A 83 5.02 14.05 -5.41
C THR A 83 5.23 14.81 -4.10
N GLN A 84 5.35 14.07 -3.00
CA GLN A 84 5.58 14.62 -1.67
C GLN A 84 6.91 14.10 -1.12
N PRO A 85 7.89 14.99 -0.86
CA PRO A 85 9.08 14.59 -0.13
C PRO A 85 8.73 14.16 1.29
N CYS A 86 9.31 13.06 1.74
CA CYS A 86 9.03 12.50 3.06
C CYS A 86 10.32 12.02 3.71
N LEU A 87 10.29 11.95 5.04
CA LEU A 87 11.32 11.27 5.82
C LEU A 87 10.73 9.92 6.28
N ALA A 88 11.36 8.84 5.88
CA ALA A 88 10.89 7.49 6.20
C ALA A 88 11.34 7.08 7.60
N GLU A 89 10.39 6.58 8.40
CA GLU A 89 10.64 6.18 9.78
C GLU A 89 10.00 4.81 10.03
N PRO A 90 10.79 3.72 9.98
CA PRO A 90 10.28 2.39 10.29
C PRO A 90 9.96 2.23 11.78
N HIS A 91 8.89 1.50 12.06
CA HIS A 91 8.46 1.15 13.42
C HIS A 91 8.26 -0.36 13.51
N ASP A 92 9.11 -1.03 14.25
CA ASP A 92 9.04 -2.48 14.45
C ASP A 92 8.38 -2.89 15.78
N GLU A 93 7.87 -1.92 16.54
CA GLU A 93 7.15 -2.19 17.80
C GLU A 93 5.86 -2.98 17.51
N PRO A 94 5.61 -4.09 18.22
CA PRO A 94 4.46 -4.95 17.94
C PRO A 94 3.11 -4.23 18.03
N GLU A 95 2.97 -3.27 18.95
CA GLU A 95 1.72 -2.50 19.12
C GLU A 95 1.44 -1.63 17.89
N ILE A 96 2.46 -0.96 17.37
CA ILE A 96 2.33 -0.10 16.18
C ILE A 96 2.07 -0.97 14.94
N ALA A 97 2.75 -2.09 14.80
CA ALA A 97 2.53 -3.02 13.72
C ALA A 97 1.08 -3.53 13.70
N ALA A 98 0.53 -3.90 14.85
CA ALA A 98 -0.85 -4.36 14.97
C ALA A 98 -1.84 -3.25 14.63
N GLU A 99 -1.59 -2.02 15.08
CA GLU A 99 -2.42 -0.85 14.79
C GLU A 99 -2.45 -0.56 13.29
N LEU A 100 -1.31 -0.54 12.64
CA LEU A 100 -1.21 -0.29 11.20
C LEU A 100 -1.80 -1.44 10.38
N ASP A 101 -1.63 -2.69 10.79
CA ASP A 101 -2.25 -3.83 10.13
C ASP A 101 -3.77 -3.71 10.13
N ALA A 102 -4.36 -3.21 11.22
CA ALA A 102 -5.79 -2.94 11.28
C ALA A 102 -6.22 -1.84 10.30
N VAL A 103 -5.44 -0.76 10.19
CA VAL A 103 -5.70 0.33 9.25
C VAL A 103 -5.62 -0.15 7.79
N PHE A 104 -4.62 -0.95 7.45
CA PHE A 104 -4.49 -1.54 6.13
C PHE A 104 -5.66 -2.49 5.81
N ARG A 105 -6.08 -3.29 6.78
CA ARG A 105 -7.22 -4.20 6.62
C ARG A 105 -8.52 -3.43 6.38
N GLU A 106 -8.71 -2.32 7.08
CA GLU A 106 -9.89 -1.47 6.89
C GLU A 106 -9.94 -0.88 5.48
N LYS A 107 -8.80 -0.39 4.97
CA LYS A 107 -8.73 0.22 3.63
C LYS A 107 -8.80 -0.81 2.51
N TYR A 108 -8.04 -1.90 2.61
CA TYR A 108 -7.88 -2.87 1.53
C TYR A 108 -8.73 -4.13 1.71
N GLY A 109 -9.36 -4.31 2.87
CA GLY A 109 -10.40 -5.31 3.12
C GLY A 109 -9.96 -6.76 2.92
N LEU A 110 -10.75 -7.50 2.15
CA LEU A 110 -10.53 -8.92 1.90
C LEU A 110 -9.19 -9.22 1.21
N VAL A 111 -8.70 -8.32 0.38
CA VAL A 111 -7.42 -8.51 -0.32
C VAL A 111 -6.27 -8.54 0.69
N ASP A 112 -6.29 -7.63 1.67
CA ASP A 112 -5.30 -7.61 2.74
C ASP A 112 -5.39 -8.85 3.63
N TRP A 113 -6.62 -9.30 3.94
CA TRP A 113 -6.85 -10.52 4.71
C TRP A 113 -6.26 -11.75 4.01
N TRP A 114 -6.48 -11.88 2.68
CA TRP A 114 -5.92 -12.96 1.88
C TRP A 114 -4.39 -12.94 1.89
N TYR A 115 -3.77 -11.80 1.68
CA TYR A 115 -2.32 -11.66 1.72
C TYR A 115 -1.76 -11.98 3.10
N GLY A 116 -2.42 -11.52 4.16
CA GLY A 116 -2.03 -11.84 5.53
C GLY A 116 -2.09 -13.32 5.83
N LEU A 117 -3.10 -14.02 5.32
CA LEU A 117 -3.26 -15.47 5.49
C LEU A 117 -2.18 -16.26 4.74
N LEU A 118 -1.83 -15.83 3.53
CA LEU A 118 -0.86 -16.53 2.67
C LEU A 118 0.58 -16.25 3.06
N LEU A 119 0.89 -15.04 3.50
CA LEU A 119 2.26 -14.60 3.72
C LEU A 119 2.70 -14.58 5.18
N ARG A 120 1.78 -14.60 6.12
CA ARG A 120 1.98 -14.65 7.60
C ARG A 120 3.37 -14.22 8.10
N ARG A 121 3.88 -13.13 7.59
CA ARG A 121 5.15 -12.58 8.04
C ARG A 121 4.90 -11.32 8.83
N ALA A 122 5.72 -11.08 9.85
CA ALA A 122 5.68 -9.83 10.58
C ALA A 122 6.01 -8.69 9.62
N SER A 123 5.01 -7.86 9.31
CA SER A 123 5.22 -6.67 8.50
C SER A 123 5.77 -5.54 9.36
N VAL A 124 6.63 -4.71 8.78
CA VAL A 124 7.15 -3.51 9.45
C VAL A 124 6.47 -2.29 8.83
N PRO A 125 5.67 -1.54 9.61
CA PRO A 125 5.10 -0.29 9.13
C PRO A 125 6.18 0.79 9.06
N VAL A 126 6.10 1.61 8.02
CA VAL A 126 7.01 2.72 7.79
C VAL A 126 6.21 4.01 7.70
N LYS A 127 6.44 4.90 8.65
CA LYS A 127 5.85 6.23 8.65
C LYS A 127 6.56 7.10 7.61
N LEU A 128 5.79 7.79 6.79
CA LEU A 128 6.32 8.72 5.80
C LEU A 128 5.97 10.15 6.24
N GLU A 129 6.82 10.72 7.07
CA GLU A 129 6.60 12.08 7.59
C GLU A 129 6.83 13.09 6.48
N PRO A 130 5.80 13.87 6.07
CA PRO A 130 5.98 14.86 5.02
C PRO A 130 6.97 15.95 5.42
N VAL A 131 7.83 16.31 4.47
CA VAL A 131 8.79 17.40 4.65
C VAL A 131 8.28 18.61 3.86
N TYR A 132 8.03 19.70 4.56
CA TYR A 132 7.58 20.95 3.96
C TYR A 132 8.72 21.96 3.98
N ASP A 133 8.89 22.65 2.85
CA ASP A 133 9.84 23.76 2.75
C ASP A 133 9.26 25.06 3.31
#